data_e9fc56f0923c2aa2ec6998c5f7ae08ea
#
_entry.id   e9fc56f0923c2aa2ec6998c5f7ae08ea
#
_cell.length_a   1.000
_cell.length_b   1.000
_cell.length_c   1.000
_cell.angle_alpha   90.00
_cell.angle_beta   90.00
_cell.angle_gamma   90.00
#
_symmetry.space_group_name_H-M   'P 1'
#
loop_
_entity.id
_entity.type
_entity.pdbx_description
1 polymer ?
#
loop_
_entity_poly.entity_id
_entity_poly.type
_entity_poly.pdbx_seq_one_letter_code
_entity_poly.pdbx_strand_id
1 'polypeptide(L)'
;MALTTSKTIYRAGYQPLMPGVFSAPYPYAYRFGWDEETTARWCLDELEFLLTTQTAPEETAAILIEPVLGEGGYVVPPASFLHGLREICDRHGICLILDEIQSGIGRTG
;
A
#
# COMPACT_ATOMS: atom_id res chain seq x y z
N MET A 1 3.29 14.96 -0.59
CA MET A 1 3.63 14.54 -1.98
C MET A 1 4.47 13.25 -2.04
N ALA A 2 5.31 12.97 -1.05
CA ALA A 2 6.11 11.74 -1.05
C ALA A 2 5.24 10.45 -1.06
N LEU A 3 4.04 10.52 -0.49
CA LEU A 3 3.10 9.38 -0.46
C LEU A 3 2.28 9.24 -1.75
N THR A 4 2.27 10.24 -2.63
CA THR A 4 1.51 10.21 -3.87
C THR A 4 2.30 9.51 -4.96
N THR A 5 1.85 8.34 -5.41
CA THR A 5 2.59 7.50 -6.36
C THR A 5 1.81 7.15 -7.62
N SER A 6 0.58 7.63 -7.78
CA SER A 6 -0.26 7.25 -8.93
C SER A 6 0.26 7.79 -10.27
N LYS A 7 0.69 9.05 -10.31
CA LYS A 7 1.20 9.67 -11.53
C LYS A 7 2.28 10.70 -11.23
N THR A 8 3.25 10.80 -12.13
CA THR A 8 4.35 11.76 -12.00
C THR A 8 3.88 13.21 -12.03
N ILE A 9 2.78 13.50 -12.74
CA ILE A 9 2.24 14.86 -12.84
C ILE A 9 1.91 15.45 -11.46
N TYR A 10 1.50 14.63 -10.51
CA TYR A 10 1.18 15.10 -9.15
C TYR A 10 2.42 15.39 -8.31
N ARG A 11 3.57 14.88 -8.73
CA ARG A 11 4.84 15.02 -8.01
C ARG A 11 5.78 16.03 -8.68
N ALA A 12 5.52 16.36 -9.94
CA ALA A 12 6.37 17.25 -10.71
C ALA A 12 6.45 18.62 -10.05
N GLY A 13 7.67 19.15 -9.91
CA GLY A 13 7.91 20.45 -9.29
C GLY A 13 8.06 20.40 -7.76
N TYR A 14 7.84 19.25 -7.12
CA TYR A 14 7.95 19.11 -5.66
C TYR A 14 9.22 18.39 -5.20
N GLN A 15 10.06 17.97 -6.16
CA GLN A 15 11.32 17.29 -5.81
C GLN A 15 12.35 18.28 -5.25
N PRO A 16 13.22 17.88 -4.30
CA PRO A 16 13.26 16.53 -3.69
C PRO A 16 12.12 16.34 -2.69
N LEU A 17 11.57 15.12 -2.64
CA LEU A 17 10.48 14.78 -1.74
C LEU A 17 11.03 14.38 -0.36
N MET A 18 10.12 14.37 0.65
CA MET A 18 10.48 13.97 2.02
C MET A 18 11.10 12.56 2.02
N PRO A 19 12.26 12.38 2.68
CA PRO A 19 12.86 11.05 2.83
C PRO A 19 12.08 10.18 3.81
N GLY A 20 12.39 8.88 3.84
CA GLY A 20 11.77 7.94 4.78
C GLY A 20 10.43 7.41 4.31
N VAL A 21 10.07 7.61 3.05
CA VAL A 21 8.86 7.06 2.44
C VAL A 21 9.25 6.04 1.38
N PHE A 22 8.69 4.84 1.49
CA PHE A 22 8.96 3.72 0.58
C PHE A 22 7.64 3.25 -0.02
N SER A 23 7.66 2.82 -1.28
CA SER A 23 6.47 2.35 -1.97
C SER A 23 6.50 0.83 -2.11
N ALA A 24 5.41 0.18 -1.72
CA ALA A 24 5.21 -1.25 -1.92
C ALA A 24 4.13 -1.46 -2.99
N PRO A 25 4.14 -2.60 -3.71
CA PRO A 25 3.15 -2.85 -4.75
C PRO A 25 1.75 -3.06 -4.15
N TYR A 26 0.75 -2.53 -4.84
CA TYR A 26 -0.67 -2.73 -4.53
C TYR A 26 -1.17 -3.97 -5.31
N PRO A 27 -2.06 -4.80 -4.75
CA PRO A 27 -2.52 -6.03 -5.41
C PRO A 27 -3.50 -5.75 -6.54
N TYR A 28 -3.01 -5.27 -7.66
CA TYR A 28 -3.77 -4.97 -8.86
C TYR A 28 -3.68 -6.17 -9.82
N ALA A 29 -4.49 -7.20 -9.56
CA ALA A 29 -4.42 -8.48 -10.28
C ALA A 29 -4.57 -8.33 -11.79
N TYR A 30 -5.49 -7.48 -12.24
CA TYR A 30 -5.69 -7.24 -13.67
C TYR A 30 -4.42 -6.76 -14.37
N ARG A 31 -3.69 -5.86 -13.72
CA ARG A 31 -2.44 -5.30 -14.29
C ARG A 31 -1.35 -6.37 -14.39
N PHE A 32 -1.27 -7.26 -13.40
CA PHE A 32 -0.26 -8.32 -13.38
C PHE A 32 -0.64 -9.51 -14.25
N GLY A 33 -1.92 -9.67 -14.59
CA GLY A 33 -2.40 -10.83 -15.32
C GLY A 33 -2.42 -12.12 -14.48
N TRP A 34 -2.41 -11.99 -13.16
CA TRP A 34 -2.46 -13.11 -12.22
C TRP A 34 -3.84 -13.17 -11.54
N ASP A 35 -4.14 -14.28 -10.86
CA ASP A 35 -5.32 -14.34 -10.01
C ASP A 35 -5.13 -13.46 -8.75
N GLU A 36 -6.24 -13.12 -8.09
CA GLU A 36 -6.22 -12.20 -6.95
C GLU A 36 -5.39 -12.71 -5.78
N GLU A 37 -5.50 -14.00 -5.47
CA GLU A 37 -4.78 -14.57 -4.32
C GLU A 37 -3.28 -14.65 -4.57
N THR A 38 -2.85 -15.01 -5.77
CA THR A 38 -1.44 -15.02 -6.15
C THR A 38 -0.86 -13.61 -6.09
N THR A 39 -1.61 -12.64 -6.60
CA THR A 39 -1.19 -11.22 -6.59
C THR A 39 -1.07 -10.70 -5.16
N ALA A 40 -2.06 -11.00 -4.31
CA ALA A 40 -2.04 -10.58 -2.91
C ALA A 40 -0.83 -11.16 -2.18
N ARG A 41 -0.55 -12.44 -2.36
CA ARG A 41 0.60 -13.09 -1.73
C ARG A 41 1.91 -12.47 -2.19
N TRP A 42 2.05 -12.25 -3.50
CA TRP A 42 3.26 -11.63 -4.03
C TRP A 42 3.47 -10.24 -3.44
N CYS A 43 2.41 -9.42 -3.35
CA CYS A 43 2.51 -8.08 -2.78
C CYS A 43 2.89 -8.12 -1.29
N LEU A 44 2.35 -9.06 -0.53
CA LEU A 44 2.73 -9.23 0.88
C LEU A 44 4.19 -9.67 1.03
N ASP A 45 4.66 -10.57 0.18
CA ASP A 45 6.05 -11.02 0.18
C ASP A 45 6.99 -9.87 -0.18
N GLU A 46 6.62 -9.04 -1.15
CA GLU A 46 7.40 -7.84 -1.51
C GLU A 46 7.44 -6.83 -0.37
N LEU A 47 6.35 -6.67 0.38
CA LEU A 47 6.33 -5.81 1.56
C LEU A 47 7.29 -6.33 2.62
N GLU A 48 7.27 -7.63 2.91
CA GLU A 48 8.20 -8.22 3.87
C GLU A 48 9.64 -8.09 3.41
N PHE A 49 9.91 -8.26 2.12
CA PHE A 49 11.22 -8.04 1.54
C PHE A 49 11.67 -6.58 1.72
N LEU A 50 10.77 -5.64 1.52
CA LEU A 50 11.05 -4.21 1.73
C LEU A 50 11.43 -3.95 3.19
N LEU A 51 10.76 -4.59 4.14
CA LEU A 51 11.06 -4.46 5.57
C LEU A 51 12.39 -5.10 5.96
N THR A 52 12.96 -5.96 5.12
CA THR A 52 14.29 -6.52 5.36
C THR A 52 15.40 -5.80 4.63
N THR A 53 15.08 -5.05 3.57
CA THR A 53 16.11 -4.47 2.69
C THR A 53 16.15 -2.94 2.69
N GLN A 54 15.04 -2.26 2.97
CA GLN A 54 14.97 -0.81 2.83
C GLN A 54 14.62 -0.07 4.11
N THR A 55 13.73 -0.61 4.92
CA THR A 55 13.35 0.02 6.19
C THR A 55 13.08 -1.05 7.23
N ALA A 56 13.91 -1.10 8.26
CA ALA A 56 13.75 -2.11 9.32
C ALA A 56 12.38 -1.96 10.00
N PRO A 57 11.73 -3.06 10.40
CA PRO A 57 10.42 -3.00 11.06
C PRO A 57 10.42 -2.08 12.29
N GLU A 58 11.48 -2.10 13.09
CA GLU A 58 11.59 -1.27 14.30
C GLU A 58 11.81 0.22 13.99
N GLU A 59 12.13 0.55 12.74
CA GLU A 59 12.26 1.94 12.28
C GLU A 59 11.08 2.38 11.41
N THR A 60 10.11 1.50 11.21
CA THR A 60 8.94 1.74 10.36
C THR A 60 7.76 2.14 11.23
N ALA A 61 7.31 3.37 11.11
CA ALA A 61 6.23 3.91 11.93
C ALA A 61 4.85 3.41 11.50
N ALA A 62 4.60 3.39 10.20
CA ALA A 62 3.26 3.10 9.69
C ALA A 62 3.29 2.57 8.26
N ILE A 63 2.23 1.84 7.91
CA ILE A 63 1.88 1.51 6.53
C ILE A 63 0.59 2.25 6.20
N LEU A 64 0.62 3.05 5.14
CA LEU A 64 -0.54 3.78 4.65
C LEU A 64 -1.05 3.14 3.37
N ILE A 65 -2.34 2.88 3.30
CA ILE A 65 -2.97 2.23 2.14
C ILE A 65 -4.39 2.74 1.93
N GLU A 66 -4.82 2.85 0.66
CA GLU A 66 -6.23 3.01 0.33
C GLU A 66 -6.90 1.63 0.40
N PRO A 67 -7.97 1.44 1.20
CA PRO A 67 -8.67 0.15 1.26
C PRO A 67 -9.38 -0.21 -0.05
N VAL A 68 -9.73 0.81 -0.85
CA VAL A 68 -10.13 0.68 -2.25
C VAL A 68 -9.35 1.73 -3.01
N LEU A 69 -8.52 1.30 -3.95
CA LEU A 69 -7.67 2.20 -4.72
C LEU A 69 -8.55 3.10 -5.60
N GLY A 70 -8.45 4.41 -5.40
CA GLY A 70 -9.28 5.39 -6.14
C GLY A 70 -8.64 5.83 -7.46
N GLU A 71 -7.77 6.81 -7.40
CA GLU A 71 -7.13 7.40 -8.59
C GLU A 71 -6.28 6.39 -9.37
N GLY A 72 -5.81 5.32 -8.74
CA GLY A 72 -5.07 4.24 -9.39
C GLY A 72 -5.91 3.30 -10.24
N GLY A 73 -7.26 3.44 -10.26
CA GLY A 73 -8.12 2.64 -11.12
C GLY A 73 -9.31 1.96 -10.45
N TYR A 74 -9.72 2.38 -9.27
CA TYR A 74 -10.86 1.81 -8.54
C TYR A 74 -10.70 0.30 -8.30
N VAL A 75 -9.57 -0.09 -7.74
CA VAL A 75 -9.24 -1.49 -7.49
C VAL A 75 -9.62 -1.88 -6.08
N VAL A 76 -10.40 -2.98 -5.95
CA VAL A 76 -10.74 -3.58 -4.67
C VAL A 76 -9.76 -4.72 -4.41
N PRO A 77 -8.92 -4.64 -3.37
CA PRO A 77 -7.99 -5.72 -3.08
C PRO A 77 -8.73 -6.92 -2.48
N PRO A 78 -8.20 -8.14 -2.63
CA PRO A 78 -8.80 -9.28 -1.95
C PRO A 78 -8.67 -9.13 -0.43
N ALA A 79 -9.64 -9.67 0.30
CA ALA A 79 -9.66 -9.60 1.76
C ALA A 79 -8.39 -10.20 2.38
N SER A 80 -7.83 -11.25 1.78
CA SER A 80 -6.60 -11.89 2.22
C SER A 80 -5.41 -10.92 2.28
N PHE A 81 -5.37 -9.94 1.35
CA PHE A 81 -4.32 -8.92 1.36
C PHE A 81 -4.43 -8.01 2.59
N LEU A 82 -5.62 -7.49 2.86
CA LEU A 82 -5.83 -6.61 4.02
C LEU A 82 -5.60 -7.35 5.34
N HIS A 83 -6.02 -8.60 5.42
CA HIS A 83 -5.73 -9.44 6.59
C HIS A 83 -4.23 -9.67 6.75
N GLY A 84 -3.52 -9.93 5.66
CA GLY A 84 -2.07 -10.09 5.68
C GLY A 84 -1.34 -8.82 6.14
N LEU A 85 -1.80 -7.65 5.69
CA LEU A 85 -1.26 -6.37 6.17
C LEU A 85 -1.46 -6.21 7.67
N ARG A 86 -2.66 -6.56 8.16
CA ARG A 86 -2.94 -6.47 9.60
C ARG A 86 -2.00 -7.37 10.40
N GLU A 87 -1.79 -8.59 9.93
CA GLU A 87 -0.88 -9.53 10.59
C GLU A 87 0.57 -9.03 10.61
N ILE A 88 1.06 -8.48 9.50
CA ILE A 88 2.42 -7.93 9.42
C ILE A 88 2.56 -6.74 10.39
N CYS A 89 1.60 -5.84 10.39
CA CYS A 89 1.60 -4.68 11.27
C CYS A 89 1.56 -5.08 12.75
N ASP A 90 0.74 -6.05 13.10
CA ASP A 90 0.63 -6.55 14.49
C ASP A 90 1.93 -7.22 14.93
N ARG A 91 2.55 -8.02 14.05
CA ARG A 91 3.79 -8.72 14.37
C ARG A 91 4.94 -7.78 14.67
N HIS A 92 5.00 -6.66 13.98
CA HIS A 92 6.11 -5.70 14.07
C HIS A 92 5.78 -4.43 14.85
N GLY A 93 4.56 -4.28 15.35
CA GLY A 93 4.15 -3.05 16.04
C GLY A 93 4.07 -1.83 15.15
N ILE A 94 3.74 -2.03 13.87
CA ILE A 94 3.60 -0.96 12.87
C ILE A 94 2.15 -0.51 12.83
N CYS A 95 1.90 0.80 12.78
CA CYS A 95 0.53 1.34 12.60
C CYS A 95 0.03 1.06 11.19
N LEU A 96 -1.22 0.63 11.06
CA LEU A 96 -1.89 0.51 9.76
C LEU A 96 -2.86 1.68 9.61
N ILE A 97 -2.63 2.51 8.58
CA ILE A 97 -3.44 3.70 8.31
C ILE A 97 -4.21 3.47 7.01
N LEU A 98 -5.53 3.54 7.10
CA LEU A 98 -6.41 3.40 5.93
C LEU A 98 -6.78 4.78 5.41
N ASP A 99 -6.41 5.08 4.17
CA ASP A 99 -6.78 6.31 3.49
C ASP A 99 -8.17 6.13 2.87
N GLU A 100 -9.17 6.61 3.57
CA GLU A 100 -10.58 6.53 3.15
C GLU A 100 -11.12 7.84 2.59
N ILE A 101 -10.25 8.76 2.16
CA ILE A 101 -10.68 10.06 1.63
C ILE A 101 -11.65 9.89 0.48
N GLN A 102 -11.41 8.95 -0.43
CA GLN A 102 -12.30 8.68 -1.56
C GLN A 102 -13.30 7.57 -1.28
N SER A 103 -12.92 6.56 -0.51
CA SER A 103 -13.72 5.35 -0.32
C SER A 103 -14.58 5.33 0.96
N GLY A 104 -14.39 6.29 1.85
CA GLY A 104 -15.07 6.32 3.16
C GLY A 104 -16.48 6.88 3.14
N ILE A 105 -17.05 7.06 4.34
CA ILE A 105 -18.40 7.63 4.58
C ILE A 105 -19.49 6.82 3.88
N GLY A 106 -19.39 5.48 3.93
CA GLY A 106 -20.38 4.60 3.35
C GLY A 106 -20.39 4.53 1.83
N ARG A 107 -19.38 5.14 1.16
CA ARG A 107 -19.35 5.14 -0.31
C ARG A 107 -19.12 3.75 -0.90
N THR A 108 -18.37 2.92 -0.21
CA THR A 108 -18.09 1.54 -0.63
C THR A 108 -18.81 0.50 0.22
N GLY A 109 -19.64 0.93 1.16
CA GLY A 109 -20.40 0.04 2.02
C GLY A 109 -19.83 -0.24 3.39
#